data_08ce0da2727898be78837c8e3b8e7447
#
_entry.id   08ce0da2727898be78837c8e3b8e7447
#
_cell.length_a   1.000
_cell.length_b   1.000
_cell.length_c   1.000
_cell.angle_alpha   90.00
_cell.angle_beta   90.00
_cell.angle_gamma   90.00
#
_symmetry.space_group_name_H-M   'P 1'
#
loop_
_entity.id
_entity.type
_entity.pdbx_description
1 polymer ?
#
loop_
_entity_poly.entity_id
_entity_poly.type
_entity_poly.pdbx_seq_one_letter_code
_entity_poly.pdbx_strand_id
1 'polypeptide(L)'
;MTTDDIHAFGVEIVCKQLQEAEWIVESADVFSDPLTQPQIVAHKDGEIGFFVVRTAMYPDRGRIEGEEVFQTQVRHASAHGAACYFASVSI
;
A
#
# COMPACT_ATOMS: atom_id res chain seq x y z
N MET A 1 20.07 7.30 0.31
CA MET A 1 19.03 6.27 0.15
C MET A 1 18.63 6.15 -1.31
N THR A 2 18.49 4.93 -1.79
CA THR A 2 17.99 4.69 -3.13
C THR A 2 16.46 4.80 -3.16
N THR A 3 15.87 4.87 -4.35
CA THR A 3 14.41 4.85 -4.51
C THR A 3 13.80 3.59 -3.88
N ASP A 4 14.46 2.44 -4.05
CA ASP A 4 13.98 1.19 -3.47
C ASP A 4 14.04 1.21 -1.94
N ASP A 5 15.08 1.80 -1.36
CA ASP A 5 15.19 1.97 0.09
C ASP A 5 14.07 2.84 0.65
N ILE A 6 13.76 3.94 -0.03
CA ILE A 6 12.70 4.86 0.37
C ILE A 6 11.35 4.14 0.31
N HIS A 7 11.12 3.39 -0.75
CA HIS A 7 9.87 2.62 -0.92
C HIS A 7 9.74 1.55 0.18
N ALA A 8 10.80 0.78 0.43
CA ALA A 8 10.80 -0.25 1.47
C ALA A 8 10.53 0.36 2.86
N PHE A 9 11.14 1.50 3.14
CA PHE A 9 10.95 2.21 4.41
C PHE A 9 9.50 2.68 4.55
N GLY A 10 8.92 3.20 3.48
CA GLY A 10 7.52 3.64 3.48
C GLY A 10 6.54 2.49 3.72
N VAL A 11 6.77 1.34 3.10
CA VAL A 11 5.95 0.15 3.34
C VAL A 11 6.05 -0.30 4.80
N GLU A 12 7.25 -0.27 5.38
CA GLU A 12 7.45 -0.62 6.79
C GLU A 12 6.70 0.33 7.72
N ILE A 13 6.73 1.63 7.44
CA ILE A 13 6.00 2.63 8.23
C ILE A 13 4.50 2.33 8.20
N VAL A 14 3.95 2.05 7.02
CA VAL A 14 2.51 1.75 6.89
C VAL A 14 2.16 0.46 7.61
N CYS A 15 2.99 -0.58 7.52
CA CYS A 15 2.77 -1.82 8.26
C CYS A 15 2.68 -1.56 9.77
N LYS A 16 3.59 -0.75 10.32
CA LYS A 16 3.56 -0.40 11.74
C LYS A 16 2.31 0.35 12.11
N GLN A 17 1.90 1.32 11.31
CA GLN A 17 0.68 2.08 11.56
C GLN A 17 -0.55 1.19 11.53
N LEU A 18 -0.62 0.24 10.60
CA LEU A 18 -1.72 -0.71 10.52
C LEU A 18 -1.77 -1.60 11.76
N GLN A 19 -0.62 -2.10 12.21
CA GLN A 19 -0.55 -2.93 13.41
C GLN A 19 -0.98 -2.15 14.65
N GLU A 20 -0.59 -0.89 14.77
CA GLU A 20 -1.03 -0.02 15.86
C GLU A 20 -2.53 0.24 15.82
N ALA A 21 -3.12 0.26 14.64
CA ALA A 21 -4.57 0.39 14.43
C ALA A 21 -5.31 -0.95 14.50
N GLU A 22 -4.63 -1.99 14.98
CA GLU A 22 -5.17 -3.34 15.19
C GLU A 22 -5.48 -4.12 13.91
N TRP A 23 -4.86 -3.74 12.80
CA TRP A 23 -4.86 -4.58 11.61
C TRP A 23 -3.85 -5.72 11.76
N ILE A 24 -4.19 -6.87 11.22
CA ILE A 24 -3.27 -8.00 11.12
C ILE A 24 -2.71 -8.01 9.70
N VAL A 25 -1.42 -7.73 9.57
CA VAL A 25 -0.74 -7.71 8.27
C VAL A 25 -0.47 -9.16 7.85
N GLU A 26 -1.08 -9.59 6.75
CA GLU A 26 -0.90 -10.93 6.22
C GLU A 26 0.29 -11.03 5.31
N SER A 27 0.53 -9.99 4.50
CA SER A 27 1.67 -9.95 3.62
C SER A 27 2.10 -8.51 3.37
N ALA A 28 3.39 -8.33 3.16
CA ALA A 28 3.97 -7.05 2.79
C ALA A 28 5.02 -7.33 1.73
N ASP A 29 4.67 -7.11 0.47
CA ASP A 29 5.56 -7.32 -0.66
C ASP A 29 5.96 -5.97 -1.23
N VAL A 30 7.14 -5.52 -0.83
CA VAL A 30 7.69 -4.22 -1.22
C VAL A 30 7.83 -4.13 -2.74
N PHE A 31 8.17 -5.23 -3.38
CA PHE A 31 8.48 -5.27 -4.81
C PHE A 31 7.39 -5.95 -5.65
N SER A 32 6.15 -6.01 -5.14
CA SER A 32 5.02 -6.42 -5.97
C SER A 32 4.85 -5.47 -7.16
N ASP A 33 4.19 -5.95 -8.22
CA ASP A 33 3.94 -5.10 -9.39
C ASP A 33 3.12 -3.87 -8.97
N PRO A 34 3.69 -2.66 -8.99
CA PRO A 34 3.01 -1.48 -8.48
C PRO A 34 1.79 -1.08 -9.29
N LEU A 35 1.68 -1.53 -10.54
CA LEU A 35 0.58 -1.14 -11.42
C LEU A 35 -0.66 -2.02 -11.23
N THR A 36 -0.50 -3.23 -10.70
CA THR A 36 -1.59 -4.21 -10.65
C THR A 36 -1.82 -4.81 -9.28
N GLN A 37 -0.88 -4.68 -8.33
CA GLN A 37 -0.96 -5.36 -7.04
C GLN A 37 -0.68 -4.43 -5.87
N PRO A 38 -1.30 -4.67 -4.70
CA PRO A 38 -1.00 -3.91 -3.50
C PRO A 38 0.36 -4.31 -2.93
N GLN A 39 0.94 -3.43 -2.13
CA GLN A 39 2.16 -3.73 -1.38
C GLN A 39 1.85 -4.45 -0.06
N ILE A 40 0.68 -4.18 0.52
CA ILE A 40 0.29 -4.76 1.80
C ILE A 40 -1.11 -5.35 1.69
N VAL A 41 -1.28 -6.55 2.25
CA VAL A 41 -2.58 -7.17 2.47
C VAL A 41 -2.73 -7.36 3.97
N ALA A 42 -3.83 -6.85 4.52
CA ALA A 42 -4.10 -6.95 5.95
C ALA A 42 -5.59 -7.20 6.17
N HIS A 43 -5.94 -7.66 7.38
CA HIS A 43 -7.35 -7.83 7.73
C HIS A 43 -7.63 -7.27 9.12
N LYS A 44 -8.87 -6.85 9.31
CA LYS A 44 -9.37 -6.34 10.58
C LYS A 44 -10.88 -6.55 10.66
N ASP A 45 -11.33 -7.16 11.74
CA ASP A 45 -12.76 -7.37 12.01
C ASP A 45 -13.50 -8.05 10.86
N GLY A 46 -12.85 -9.00 10.20
CA GLY A 46 -13.43 -9.73 9.08
C GLY A 46 -13.33 -9.03 7.73
N GLU A 47 -12.80 -7.82 7.69
CA GLU A 47 -12.56 -7.11 6.45
C GLU A 47 -11.14 -7.32 5.96
N ILE A 48 -10.98 -7.42 4.63
CA ILE A 48 -9.68 -7.52 3.99
C ILE A 48 -9.38 -6.17 3.33
N GLY A 49 -8.19 -5.63 3.59
CA GLY A 49 -7.71 -4.40 2.97
C GLY A 49 -6.50 -4.66 2.09
N PHE A 50 -6.54 -4.14 0.88
CA PHE A 50 -5.40 -4.08 -0.03
C PHE A 50 -4.86 -2.66 0.00
N PHE A 51 -3.63 -2.50 0.47
CA PHE A 51 -3.02 -1.19 0.69
C PHE A 51 -1.99 -0.93 -0.39
N VAL A 52 -2.28 0.06 -1.23
CA VAL A 52 -1.37 0.53 -2.26
C VAL A 52 -0.52 1.64 -1.66
N VAL A 53 0.79 1.40 -1.54
CA VAL A 53 1.70 2.32 -0.87
C VAL A 53 2.58 3.03 -1.90
N ARG A 54 2.64 4.35 -1.80
CA ARG A 54 3.54 5.18 -2.60
C ARG A 54 4.32 6.10 -1.67
N THR A 55 5.60 6.23 -1.95
CA THR A 55 6.54 6.97 -1.09
C THR A 55 7.32 7.99 -1.88
N ALA A 56 7.72 9.05 -1.21
CA ALA A 56 8.61 10.08 -1.76
C ALA A 56 9.43 10.70 -0.62
N MET A 57 10.47 11.45 -0.98
CA MET A 57 11.25 12.24 -0.04
C MET A 57 10.49 13.53 0.30
N TYR A 58 10.47 13.90 1.61
CA TYR A 58 9.93 15.19 2.02
C TYR A 58 10.65 16.33 1.28
N PRO A 59 9.94 17.38 0.81
CA PRO A 59 8.53 17.70 1.05
C PRO A 59 7.54 17.02 0.07
N ASP A 60 8.01 16.23 -0.85
CA ASP A 60 7.12 15.51 -1.75
C ASP A 60 6.42 14.38 -1.01
N ARG A 61 5.36 13.87 -1.59
CA ARG A 61 4.64 12.70 -1.08
C ARG A 61 4.38 11.70 -2.19
N GLY A 62 4.23 10.44 -1.82
CA GLY A 62 3.94 9.39 -2.77
C GLY A 62 2.64 9.66 -3.52
N ARG A 63 2.65 9.37 -4.82
CA ARG A 63 1.49 9.56 -5.70
C ARG A 63 1.26 8.33 -6.54
N ILE A 64 0.00 8.03 -6.79
CA ILE A 64 -0.35 6.96 -7.71
C ILE A 64 -0.08 7.41 -9.15
N GLU A 65 0.27 6.47 -10.01
CA GLU A 65 0.74 6.74 -11.37
C GLU A 65 -0.36 7.28 -12.31
N GLY A 66 -1.61 7.21 -11.90
CA GLY A 66 -2.72 7.76 -12.67
C GLY A 66 -4.04 7.06 -12.36
N GLU A 67 -5.10 7.59 -12.95
CA GLU A 67 -6.47 7.09 -12.74
C GLU A 67 -6.61 5.62 -13.15
N GLU A 68 -5.99 5.22 -14.25
CA GLU A 68 -6.08 3.84 -14.74
C GLU A 68 -5.45 2.86 -13.77
N VAL A 69 -4.30 3.23 -13.18
CA VAL A 69 -3.64 2.40 -12.17
C VAL A 69 -4.52 2.29 -10.93
N PHE A 70 -5.08 3.41 -10.50
CA PHE A 70 -6.00 3.42 -9.36
C PHE A 70 -7.19 2.49 -9.60
N GLN A 71 -7.85 2.60 -10.76
CA GLN A 71 -8.99 1.77 -11.09
C GLN A 71 -8.63 0.29 -11.20
N THR A 72 -7.44 -0.01 -11.74
CA THR A 72 -6.95 -1.40 -11.81
C THR A 72 -6.77 -1.98 -10.40
N GLN A 73 -6.20 -1.21 -9.48
CA GLN A 73 -6.01 -1.65 -8.10
C GLN A 73 -7.35 -1.87 -7.39
N VAL A 74 -8.32 -0.96 -7.60
CA VAL A 74 -9.66 -1.10 -7.02
C VAL A 74 -10.36 -2.36 -7.53
N ARG A 75 -10.29 -2.61 -8.84
CA ARG A 75 -10.90 -3.81 -9.44
C ARG A 75 -10.25 -5.08 -8.92
N HIS A 76 -8.92 -5.07 -8.78
CA HIS A 76 -8.19 -6.22 -8.25
C HIS A 76 -8.63 -6.53 -6.82
N ALA A 77 -8.70 -5.52 -5.97
CA ALA A 77 -9.17 -5.68 -4.59
C ALA A 77 -10.61 -6.20 -4.55
N SER A 78 -11.50 -5.61 -5.34
CA SER A 78 -12.89 -6.01 -5.40
C SER A 78 -13.06 -7.47 -5.83
N ALA A 79 -12.26 -7.92 -6.80
CA ALA A 79 -12.29 -9.32 -7.26
C ALA A 79 -11.88 -10.30 -6.15
N HIS A 80 -11.15 -9.85 -5.15
CA HIS A 80 -10.74 -10.66 -4.00
C HIS A 80 -11.60 -10.40 -2.75
N GLY A 81 -12.68 -9.67 -2.88
CA GLY A 81 -13.54 -9.34 -1.74
C GLY A 81 -12.89 -8.37 -0.76
N ALA A 82 -11.94 -7.56 -1.22
CA ALA A 82 -11.18 -6.63 -0.39
C ALA A 82 -11.54 -5.18 -0.71
N ALA A 83 -11.31 -4.29 0.26
CA ALA A 83 -11.34 -2.86 0.04
C ALA A 83 -9.94 -2.40 -0.40
N CYS A 84 -9.88 -1.39 -1.25
CA CYS A 84 -8.62 -0.81 -1.70
C CYS A 84 -8.36 0.49 -0.96
N TYR A 85 -7.17 0.60 -0.37
CA TYR A 85 -6.73 1.80 0.34
C TYR A 85 -5.44 2.31 -0.29
N PHE A 86 -5.31 3.61 -0.31
CA PHE A 86 -4.09 4.27 -0.79
C PHE A 86 -3.36 4.92 0.38
N ALA A 87 -2.09 4.59 0.55
CA ALA A 87 -1.23 5.17 1.58
C ALA A 87 -0.11 5.97 0.92
N SER A 88 -0.15 7.28 1.11
CA SER A 88 0.89 8.19 0.62
C SER A 88 1.84 8.52 1.77
N VAL A 89 3.12 8.26 1.56
CA VAL A 89 4.15 8.45 2.59
C VAL A 89 5.18 9.46 2.11
N SER A 90 5.51 10.40 2.99
CA SER A 90 6.60 11.35 2.80
C SER A 90 7.68 11.08 3.85
N ILE A 91 8.89 10.86 3.39
CA ILE A 91 10.01 10.50 4.28
C ILE A 91 10.99 11.65 4.41
#